data_73693af7ebe11143f1ef16125879516c
#
_entry.id   73693af7ebe11143f1ef16125879516c
#
_cell.length_a   1.000
_cell.length_b   1.000
_cell.length_c   1.000
_cell.angle_alpha   90.00
_cell.angle_beta   90.00
_cell.angle_gamma   90.00
#
_symmetry.space_group_name_H-M   'P 1'
#
loop_
_entity.id
_entity.type
_entity.pdbx_description
1 polymer ?
#
loop_
_entity_poly.entity_id
_entity_poly.type
_entity_poly.pdbx_seq_one_letter_code
_entity_poly.pdbx_strand_id
1 'polypeptide(L)'
;MAELAERIGIDSIWVGDHLLYRDDGKPARGPWEVWSTLAALAAVTKRVEIGPLVASTSFHNPAMLAKKAATIDEISGGRLILGLGAGWNRPDYDAYGFPYDHRVSRFEEAFTIIRELLATGRSDFHGTYYALDRGELLPRGPRAAGPPLLIGSTGERMLAITLPHVAAWNAWGPSFGNDLESYLPLRSQVDVACRMAGRDPEDVERTLALVVAFAGALGRGSAIAEDPFEPISGDPATLAPALRAFADAGVGHVQLVLDPITIESIGALEPTLAALDG
;
A
#
# COMPACT_ATOMS: atom_id res chain seq x y z
N MET A 1 -4.32 -18.31 -6.61
CA MET A 1 -3.21 -17.33 -6.56
C MET A 1 -2.72 -17.11 -5.14
N ALA A 2 -3.54 -16.66 -4.20
CA ALA A 2 -3.11 -16.37 -2.82
C ALA A 2 -2.50 -17.59 -2.10
N GLU A 3 -3.16 -18.75 -2.16
CA GLU A 3 -2.63 -20.00 -1.58
C GLU A 3 -1.31 -20.45 -2.23
N LEU A 4 -1.12 -20.15 -3.52
CA LEU A 4 0.16 -20.43 -4.21
C LEU A 4 1.24 -19.48 -3.68
N ALA A 5 0.97 -18.17 -3.61
CA ALA A 5 1.90 -17.19 -3.09
C ALA A 5 2.36 -17.55 -1.66
N GLU A 6 1.41 -17.89 -0.78
CA GLU A 6 1.71 -18.32 0.59
C GLU A 6 2.57 -19.60 0.63
N ARG A 7 2.29 -20.58 -0.24
CA ARG A 7 3.00 -21.86 -0.30
C ARG A 7 4.44 -21.73 -0.78
N ILE A 8 4.72 -20.83 -1.74
CA ILE A 8 6.08 -20.62 -2.26
C ILE A 8 6.94 -19.69 -1.38
N GLY A 9 6.41 -19.18 -0.28
CA GLY A 9 7.19 -18.39 0.68
C GLY A 9 6.99 -16.88 0.61
N ILE A 10 6.05 -16.34 -0.19
CA ILE A 10 5.73 -14.91 -0.19
C ILE A 10 5.23 -14.50 1.20
N ASP A 11 5.70 -13.35 1.71
CA ASP A 11 5.40 -12.87 3.06
C ASP A 11 4.14 -12.02 3.12
N SER A 12 3.76 -11.35 2.02
CA SER A 12 2.60 -10.45 2.01
C SER A 12 1.88 -10.40 0.67
N ILE A 13 0.57 -10.10 0.72
CA ILE A 13 -0.27 -9.90 -0.46
C ILE A 13 -0.96 -8.54 -0.36
N TRP A 14 -0.83 -7.74 -1.43
CA TRP A 14 -1.33 -6.38 -1.47
C TRP A 14 -2.38 -6.18 -2.57
N VAL A 15 -3.36 -5.33 -2.29
CA VAL A 15 -4.46 -5.01 -3.21
C VAL A 15 -4.58 -3.50 -3.38
N GLY A 16 -4.56 -3.03 -4.64
CA GLY A 16 -4.80 -1.62 -4.93
C GLY A 16 -6.27 -1.22 -4.71
N ASP A 17 -6.50 -0.03 -4.18
CA ASP A 17 -7.85 0.55 -4.02
C ASP A 17 -8.17 1.44 -5.22
N HIS A 18 -8.49 0.79 -6.33
CA HIS A 18 -8.99 1.43 -7.55
C HIS A 18 -10.33 0.82 -7.96
N LEU A 19 -11.12 1.60 -8.64
CA LEU A 19 -12.47 1.20 -9.07
C LEU A 19 -12.56 1.14 -10.60
N LEU A 20 -11.83 2.03 -11.29
CA LEU A 20 -11.92 2.17 -12.74
C LEU A 20 -10.64 2.77 -13.32
N TYR A 21 -10.12 2.12 -14.35
CA TYR A 21 -9.09 2.69 -15.23
C TYR A 21 -9.68 3.01 -16.60
N ARG A 22 -9.38 4.20 -17.08
CA ARG A 22 -9.70 4.66 -18.43
C ARG A 22 -8.43 5.16 -19.10
N ASP A 23 -7.78 4.28 -19.82
CA ASP A 23 -6.60 4.62 -20.59
C ASP A 23 -7.02 5.00 -22.01
N ASP A 24 -6.41 6.02 -22.59
CA ASP A 24 -6.74 6.51 -23.94
C ASP A 24 -6.65 5.38 -24.98
N GLY A 25 -7.73 5.24 -25.75
CA GLY A 25 -7.82 4.25 -26.82
C GLY A 25 -8.00 2.79 -26.38
N LYS A 26 -8.16 2.53 -25.06
CA LYS A 26 -8.41 1.19 -24.53
C LYS A 26 -9.81 1.08 -23.90
N PRO A 27 -10.43 -0.11 -23.89
CA PRO A 27 -11.65 -0.34 -23.12
C PRO A 27 -11.44 -0.05 -21.62
N ALA A 28 -12.46 0.50 -20.97
CA ALA A 28 -12.42 0.69 -19.52
C ALA A 28 -12.24 -0.66 -18.80
N ARG A 29 -11.44 -0.69 -17.73
CA ARG A 29 -11.16 -1.86 -16.91
C ARG A 29 -11.16 -1.46 -15.44
N GLY A 30 -11.34 -2.41 -14.55
CA GLY A 30 -11.27 -2.16 -13.11
C GLY A 30 -10.94 -3.42 -12.32
N PRO A 31 -10.30 -3.30 -11.15
CA PRO A 31 -10.12 -4.40 -10.22
C PRO A 31 -11.41 -4.73 -9.46
N TRP A 32 -11.41 -5.84 -8.73
CA TRP A 32 -12.42 -6.10 -7.71
C TRP A 32 -12.21 -5.15 -6.52
N GLU A 33 -13.30 -4.86 -5.80
CA GLU A 33 -13.31 -3.95 -4.66
C GLU A 33 -12.36 -4.44 -3.55
N VAL A 34 -11.52 -3.53 -3.05
CA VAL A 34 -10.37 -3.86 -2.21
C VAL A 34 -10.75 -4.53 -0.89
N TRP A 35 -11.75 -4.03 -0.18
CA TRP A 35 -12.10 -4.52 1.17
C TRP A 35 -12.75 -5.88 1.15
N SER A 36 -13.60 -6.15 0.16
CA SER A 36 -14.17 -7.47 -0.08
C SER A 36 -13.10 -8.49 -0.45
N THR A 37 -12.14 -8.08 -1.29
CA THR A 37 -10.99 -8.92 -1.67
C THR A 37 -10.10 -9.21 -0.48
N LEU A 38 -9.75 -8.21 0.34
CA LEU A 38 -8.94 -8.40 1.54
C LEU A 38 -9.61 -9.31 2.57
N ALA A 39 -10.94 -9.19 2.76
CA ALA A 39 -11.68 -10.10 3.64
C ALA A 39 -11.62 -11.56 3.15
N ALA A 40 -11.73 -11.77 1.84
CA ALA A 40 -11.57 -13.10 1.24
C ALA A 40 -10.13 -13.64 1.41
N LEU A 41 -9.11 -12.80 1.17
CA LEU A 41 -7.70 -13.15 1.39
C LEU A 41 -7.45 -13.52 2.85
N ALA A 42 -7.96 -12.73 3.81
CA ALA A 42 -7.85 -13.00 5.23
C ALA A 42 -8.36 -14.40 5.61
N ALA A 43 -9.48 -14.82 4.99
CA ALA A 43 -10.12 -16.09 5.29
C ALA A 43 -9.42 -17.31 4.66
N VAL A 44 -8.80 -17.15 3.46
CA VAL A 44 -8.21 -18.28 2.72
C VAL A 44 -6.71 -18.45 2.94
N THR A 45 -6.04 -17.46 3.55
CA THR A 45 -4.60 -17.52 3.89
C THR A 45 -4.38 -17.68 5.39
N LYS A 46 -3.18 -18.13 5.80
CA LYS A 46 -2.88 -18.42 7.21
C LYS A 46 -1.65 -17.67 7.74
N ARG A 47 -0.67 -17.36 6.88
CA ARG A 47 0.62 -16.81 7.26
C ARG A 47 0.87 -15.42 6.68
N VAL A 48 0.59 -15.24 5.40
CA VAL A 48 0.91 -13.99 4.71
C VAL A 48 0.21 -12.79 5.33
N GLU A 49 0.94 -11.70 5.47
CA GLU A 49 0.37 -10.39 5.75
C GLU A 49 -0.47 -9.93 4.56
N ILE A 50 -1.47 -9.13 4.82
CA ILE A 50 -2.37 -8.61 3.78
C ILE A 50 -2.58 -7.12 3.98
N GLY A 51 -2.77 -6.38 2.90
CA GLY A 51 -3.05 -4.95 3.03
C GLY A 51 -3.50 -4.28 1.75
N PRO A 52 -4.18 -3.12 1.87
CA PRO A 52 -4.38 -2.24 0.72
C PRO A 52 -3.09 -1.48 0.42
N LEU A 53 -2.70 -1.38 -0.86
CA LEU A 53 -1.56 -0.59 -1.30
C LEU A 53 -2.00 0.46 -2.35
N VAL A 54 -2.47 1.60 -1.93
CA VAL A 54 -2.94 1.95 -0.59
C VAL A 54 -4.42 2.33 -0.66
N ALA A 55 -5.16 2.23 0.47
CA ALA A 55 -6.56 2.65 0.51
C ALA A 55 -6.69 4.16 0.28
N SER A 56 -7.53 4.55 -0.68
CA SER A 56 -7.88 5.95 -0.93
C SER A 56 -8.90 6.40 0.12
N THR A 57 -8.47 7.18 1.11
CA THR A 57 -9.37 7.63 2.19
C THR A 57 -10.58 8.40 1.68
N SER A 58 -10.47 9.08 0.53
CA SER A 58 -11.56 9.82 -0.10
C SER A 58 -12.71 8.96 -0.63
N PHE A 59 -12.49 7.65 -0.82
CA PHE A 59 -13.55 6.71 -1.24
C PHE A 59 -14.39 6.19 -0.08
N HIS A 60 -14.03 6.52 1.15
CA HIS A 60 -14.62 5.91 2.35
C HIS A 60 -15.01 6.96 3.40
N ASN A 61 -16.07 6.67 4.15
CA ASN A 61 -16.24 7.31 5.45
C ASN A 61 -15.11 6.81 6.39
N PRO A 62 -14.35 7.70 7.07
CA PRO A 62 -13.18 7.30 7.85
C PRO A 62 -13.50 6.35 9.01
N ALA A 63 -14.63 6.52 9.69
CA ALA A 63 -15.02 5.60 10.77
C ALA A 63 -15.39 4.20 10.22
N MET A 64 -16.04 4.13 9.05
CA MET A 64 -16.29 2.87 8.38
C MET A 64 -15.02 2.22 7.86
N LEU A 65 -14.02 3.00 7.43
CA LEU A 65 -12.72 2.47 7.03
C LEU A 65 -12.01 1.82 8.23
N ALA A 66 -11.96 2.51 9.37
CA ALA A 66 -11.43 1.93 10.62
C ALA A 66 -12.17 0.65 11.02
N LYS A 67 -13.50 0.62 10.86
CA LYS A 67 -14.31 -0.58 11.15
C LYS A 67 -13.99 -1.74 10.21
N LYS A 68 -13.85 -1.50 8.92
CA LYS A 68 -13.43 -2.52 7.92
C LYS A 68 -12.04 -3.05 8.27
N ALA A 69 -11.09 -2.17 8.57
CA ALA A 69 -9.72 -2.55 8.94
C ALA A 69 -9.72 -3.45 10.19
N ALA A 70 -10.39 -3.07 11.27
CA ALA A 70 -10.50 -3.87 12.47
C ALA A 70 -11.15 -5.25 12.22
N THR A 71 -12.16 -5.30 11.34
CA THR A 71 -12.84 -6.54 10.97
C THR A 71 -11.93 -7.49 10.19
N ILE A 72 -11.21 -6.98 9.20
CA ILE A 72 -10.27 -7.79 8.40
C ILE A 72 -9.07 -8.21 9.26
N ASP A 73 -8.62 -7.36 10.16
CA ASP A 73 -7.57 -7.70 11.11
C ASP A 73 -7.98 -8.87 12.01
N GLU A 74 -9.22 -8.87 12.51
CA GLU A 74 -9.80 -10.01 13.29
C GLU A 74 -9.87 -11.27 12.44
N ILE A 75 -10.45 -11.21 11.22
CA ILE A 75 -10.57 -12.38 10.34
C ILE A 75 -9.19 -12.98 10.02
N SER A 76 -8.20 -12.14 9.82
CA SER A 76 -6.83 -12.58 9.50
C SER A 76 -6.03 -13.04 10.72
N GLY A 77 -6.51 -12.80 11.94
CA GLY A 77 -5.75 -13.08 13.18
C GLY A 77 -4.57 -12.13 13.38
N GLY A 78 -4.71 -10.85 13.01
CA GLY A 78 -3.69 -9.83 13.23
C GLY A 78 -2.67 -9.69 12.10
N ARG A 79 -3.00 -10.06 10.86
CA ARG A 79 -2.10 -9.99 9.69
C ARG A 79 -2.34 -8.79 8.77
N LEU A 80 -3.27 -7.88 9.11
CA LEU A 80 -3.51 -6.69 8.29
C LEU A 80 -2.41 -5.65 8.50
N ILE A 81 -1.88 -5.10 7.41
CA ILE A 81 -1.14 -3.83 7.37
C ILE A 81 -2.04 -2.81 6.67
N LEU A 82 -2.34 -1.70 7.32
CA LEU A 82 -3.26 -0.71 6.78
C LEU A 82 -2.51 0.38 6.01
N GLY A 83 -2.36 0.19 4.70
CA GLY A 83 -1.84 1.21 3.80
C GLY A 83 -2.89 2.29 3.51
N LEU A 84 -2.52 3.56 3.68
CA LEU A 84 -3.41 4.71 3.50
C LEU A 84 -2.82 5.74 2.52
N GLY A 85 -3.70 6.43 1.80
CA GLY A 85 -3.34 7.49 0.87
C GLY A 85 -4.51 8.44 0.60
N ALA A 86 -4.19 9.61 0.01
CA ALA A 86 -5.20 10.61 -0.35
C ALA A 86 -5.97 10.27 -1.65
N GLY A 87 -5.50 9.28 -2.41
CA GLY A 87 -5.99 8.97 -3.76
C GLY A 87 -5.45 9.93 -4.82
N TRP A 88 -5.44 9.50 -6.09
CA TRP A 88 -4.87 10.27 -7.20
C TRP A 88 -5.63 10.10 -8.53
N ASN A 89 -6.15 8.90 -8.82
CA ASN A 89 -6.74 8.55 -10.11
C ASN A 89 -8.08 9.26 -10.35
N ARG A 90 -8.05 10.39 -11.01
CA ARG A 90 -9.23 11.23 -11.29
C ARG A 90 -10.43 10.47 -11.87
N PRO A 91 -10.26 9.49 -12.81
CA PRO A 91 -11.37 8.70 -13.33
C PRO A 91 -12.18 7.94 -12.25
N ASP A 92 -11.56 7.47 -11.18
CA ASP A 92 -12.28 6.82 -10.06
C ASP A 92 -13.25 7.80 -9.39
N TYR A 93 -12.78 9.02 -9.12
CA TYR A 93 -13.58 10.06 -8.46
C TYR A 93 -14.77 10.48 -9.30
N ASP A 94 -14.52 10.80 -10.57
CA ASP A 94 -15.56 11.31 -11.48
C ASP A 94 -16.62 10.24 -11.76
N ALA A 95 -16.22 8.98 -11.92
CA ALA A 95 -17.14 7.90 -12.24
C ALA A 95 -18.02 7.48 -11.06
N TYR A 96 -17.50 7.55 -9.83
CA TYR A 96 -18.20 7.09 -8.62
C TYR A 96 -18.73 8.25 -7.76
N GLY A 97 -18.51 9.50 -8.18
CA GLY A 97 -19.06 10.68 -7.50
C GLY A 97 -18.34 11.04 -6.19
N PHE A 98 -17.07 10.68 -6.05
CA PHE A 98 -16.27 11.07 -4.89
C PHE A 98 -15.71 12.49 -5.05
N PRO A 99 -15.49 13.23 -3.94
CA PRO A 99 -14.93 14.57 -3.98
C PRO A 99 -13.42 14.51 -4.31
N TYR A 100 -13.01 15.10 -5.43
CA TYR A 100 -11.60 15.17 -5.84
C TYR A 100 -10.86 16.37 -5.24
N ASP A 101 -11.58 17.41 -4.84
CA ASP A 101 -11.05 18.62 -4.26
C ASP A 101 -10.49 18.38 -2.85
N HIS A 102 -9.49 19.18 -2.48
CA HIS A 102 -8.93 19.20 -1.11
C HIS A 102 -8.47 17.81 -0.58
N ARG A 103 -8.03 16.89 -1.47
CA ARG A 103 -7.70 15.49 -1.10
C ARG A 103 -6.78 15.38 0.12
N VAL A 104 -5.73 16.20 0.20
CA VAL A 104 -4.79 16.17 1.34
C VAL A 104 -5.46 16.66 2.64
N SER A 105 -6.29 17.69 2.58
CA SER A 105 -7.02 18.17 3.78
C SER A 105 -8.09 17.16 4.22
N ARG A 106 -8.79 16.53 3.28
CA ARG A 106 -9.72 15.43 3.58
C ARG A 106 -8.98 14.23 4.17
N PHE A 107 -7.81 13.91 3.62
CA PHE A 107 -6.96 12.84 4.16
C PHE A 107 -6.54 13.13 5.60
N GLU A 108 -6.11 14.35 5.92
CA GLU A 108 -5.66 14.75 7.25
C GLU A 108 -6.74 14.52 8.32
N GLU A 109 -7.98 14.94 8.03
CA GLU A 109 -9.13 14.69 8.93
C GLU A 109 -9.47 13.20 9.02
N ALA A 110 -9.51 12.50 7.87
CA ALA A 110 -9.79 11.07 7.83
C ALA A 110 -8.71 10.26 8.57
N PHE A 111 -7.43 10.58 8.38
CA PHE A 111 -6.31 9.92 9.04
C PHE A 111 -6.37 10.09 10.56
N THR A 112 -6.75 11.28 11.04
CA THR A 112 -6.95 11.53 12.47
C THR A 112 -8.03 10.63 13.04
N ILE A 113 -9.22 10.59 12.43
CA ILE A 113 -10.34 9.75 12.88
C ILE A 113 -9.97 8.26 12.86
N ILE A 114 -9.35 7.78 11.75
CA ILE A 114 -8.98 6.37 11.61
C ILE A 114 -7.97 5.97 12.69
N ARG A 115 -6.93 6.77 12.87
CA ARG A 115 -5.87 6.52 13.85
C ARG A 115 -6.42 6.50 15.29
N GLU A 116 -7.24 7.48 15.65
CA GLU A 116 -7.85 7.54 16.98
C GLU A 116 -8.74 6.32 17.27
N LEU A 117 -9.63 5.97 16.34
CA LEU A 117 -10.51 4.81 16.47
C LEU A 117 -9.70 3.51 16.61
N LEU A 118 -8.69 3.31 15.79
CA LEU A 118 -7.86 2.09 15.84
C LEU A 118 -7.03 2.03 17.14
N ALA A 119 -6.39 3.13 17.52
CA ALA A 119 -5.50 3.16 18.68
C ALA A 119 -6.25 3.16 20.02
N THR A 120 -7.36 3.90 20.14
CA THR A 120 -8.05 4.10 21.42
C THR A 120 -9.43 3.43 21.51
N GLY A 121 -10.01 3.09 20.35
CA GLY A 121 -11.39 2.60 20.23
C GLY A 121 -12.43 3.72 20.22
N ARG A 122 -12.02 4.98 20.29
CA ARG A 122 -12.93 6.14 20.35
C ARG A 122 -12.38 7.31 19.54
N SER A 123 -13.29 8.12 18.99
CA SER A 123 -12.98 9.42 18.40
C SER A 123 -14.20 10.32 18.50
N ASP A 124 -13.97 11.59 18.80
CA ASP A 124 -14.97 12.66 18.75
C ASP A 124 -14.35 13.79 17.92
N PHE A 125 -14.81 13.95 16.68
CA PHE A 125 -14.14 14.78 15.70
C PHE A 125 -15.12 15.67 14.94
N HIS A 126 -14.83 16.97 14.88
CA HIS A 126 -15.63 17.97 14.16
C HIS A 126 -14.71 18.79 13.26
N GLY A 127 -14.56 18.33 12.01
CA GLY A 127 -13.74 18.96 10.98
C GLY A 127 -14.55 19.70 9.92
N THR A 128 -13.85 20.08 8.86
CA THR A 128 -14.47 20.72 7.69
C THR A 128 -15.13 19.69 6.78
N TYR A 129 -14.56 18.51 6.67
CA TYR A 129 -14.98 17.48 5.72
C TYR A 129 -15.65 16.29 6.40
N TYR A 130 -15.30 16.01 7.65
CA TYR A 130 -15.85 14.89 8.40
C TYR A 130 -16.27 15.32 9.80
N ALA A 131 -17.32 14.65 10.29
CA ALA A 131 -17.74 14.78 11.68
C ALA A 131 -18.05 13.37 12.22
N LEU A 132 -17.66 13.15 13.47
CA LEU A 132 -17.91 11.92 14.21
C LEU A 132 -18.26 12.30 15.66
N ASP A 133 -19.51 12.13 16.05
CA ASP A 133 -19.99 12.42 17.40
C ASP A 133 -19.85 11.14 18.26
N ARG A 134 -18.98 11.19 19.25
CA ARG A 134 -18.73 10.11 20.22
C ARG A 134 -18.62 8.72 19.57
N GLY A 135 -17.84 8.62 18.48
CA GLY A 135 -17.67 7.38 17.74
C GLY A 135 -16.94 6.32 18.58
N GLU A 136 -17.45 5.08 18.55
CA GLU A 136 -16.82 3.93 19.21
C GLU A 136 -16.57 2.80 18.21
N LEU A 137 -15.36 2.25 18.25
CA LEU A 137 -14.97 1.08 17.46
C LEU A 137 -15.11 -0.18 18.32
N LEU A 138 -16.23 -0.88 18.16
CA LEU A 138 -16.56 -2.11 18.88
C LEU A 138 -17.07 -3.21 17.90
N PRO A 139 -16.53 -4.46 17.94
CA PRO A 139 -15.30 -4.84 18.67
C PRO A 139 -14.06 -4.17 18.08
N ARG A 140 -12.94 -4.18 18.81
CA ARG A 140 -11.72 -3.48 18.44
C ARG A 140 -10.78 -4.26 17.51
N GLY A 141 -10.95 -5.55 17.40
CA GLY A 141 -10.02 -6.44 16.70
C GLY A 141 -8.93 -6.99 17.62
N PRO A 142 -8.01 -7.82 17.08
CA PRO A 142 -7.10 -8.65 17.87
C PRO A 142 -5.92 -7.85 18.47
N ARG A 143 -5.57 -6.71 17.87
CA ARG A 143 -4.44 -5.86 18.29
C ARG A 143 -4.92 -4.61 19.04
N ALA A 144 -4.44 -4.40 20.26
CA ALA A 144 -4.88 -3.30 21.13
C ALA A 144 -4.66 -1.89 20.51
N ALA A 145 -3.57 -1.72 19.75
CA ALA A 145 -3.24 -0.48 19.06
C ALA A 145 -3.76 -0.44 17.60
N GLY A 146 -4.50 -1.46 17.15
CA GLY A 146 -4.89 -1.64 15.76
C GLY A 146 -3.78 -2.17 14.85
N PRO A 147 -4.04 -2.33 13.56
CA PRO A 147 -3.04 -2.73 12.56
C PRO A 147 -1.97 -1.66 12.37
N PRO A 148 -0.70 -2.04 12.04
CA PRO A 148 0.32 -1.07 11.67
C PRO A 148 -0.13 -0.27 10.46
N LEU A 149 0.18 1.04 10.49
CA LEU A 149 -0.17 1.97 9.41
C LEU A 149 1.01 2.11 8.45
N LEU A 150 0.72 2.06 7.17
CA LEU A 150 1.65 2.33 6.08
C LEU A 150 1.14 3.53 5.28
N ILE A 151 2.05 4.41 4.84
CA ILE A 151 1.72 5.54 3.97
C ILE A 151 2.42 5.43 2.62
N GLY A 152 1.67 5.63 1.52
CA GLY A 152 2.19 5.71 0.17
C GLY A 152 2.11 7.15 -0.35
N SER A 153 3.07 8.00 0.00
CA SER A 153 3.12 9.40 -0.47
C SER A 153 4.52 9.99 -0.34
N THR A 154 4.86 10.92 -1.23
CA THR A 154 6.14 11.67 -1.23
C THR A 154 5.95 13.16 -0.99
N GLY A 155 4.71 13.68 -1.00
CA GLY A 155 4.42 15.10 -0.81
C GLY A 155 4.72 15.56 0.62
N GLU A 156 5.42 16.69 0.77
CA GLU A 156 5.86 17.24 2.07
C GLU A 156 4.75 17.30 3.11
N ARG A 157 3.57 17.84 2.73
CA ARG A 157 2.44 17.94 3.67
C ARG A 157 1.92 16.57 4.11
N MET A 158 1.87 15.60 3.19
CA MET A 158 1.45 14.23 3.52
C MET A 158 2.45 13.58 4.47
N LEU A 159 3.75 13.72 4.21
CA LEU A 159 4.81 13.20 5.09
C LEU A 159 4.74 13.85 6.49
N ALA A 160 4.57 15.16 6.57
CA ALA A 160 4.44 15.87 7.85
C ALA A 160 3.23 15.39 8.68
N ILE A 161 2.09 15.09 8.03
CA ILE A 161 0.88 14.58 8.70
C ILE A 161 1.10 13.14 9.20
N THR A 162 1.80 12.30 8.45
CA THR A 162 1.76 10.84 8.64
C THR A 162 2.97 10.27 9.35
N LEU A 163 4.19 10.75 9.06
CA LEU A 163 5.43 10.20 9.61
C LEU A 163 5.49 10.15 11.14
N PRO A 164 4.86 11.07 11.90
CA PRO A 164 4.78 10.93 13.36
C PRO A 164 4.06 9.67 13.86
N HIS A 165 3.29 8.99 12.99
CA HIS A 165 2.29 8.00 13.42
C HIS A 165 2.35 6.66 12.69
N VAL A 166 3.05 6.56 11.57
CA VAL A 166 3.08 5.33 10.75
C VAL A 166 4.23 4.40 11.10
N ALA A 167 4.03 3.11 10.90
CA ALA A 167 5.06 2.10 11.05
C ALA A 167 5.94 1.98 9.79
N ALA A 168 5.36 2.25 8.60
CA ALA A 168 6.06 2.09 7.34
C ALA A 168 5.74 3.20 6.35
N TRP A 169 6.67 3.47 5.45
CA TRP A 169 6.52 4.30 4.28
C TRP A 169 6.79 3.50 3.01
N ASN A 170 5.95 3.69 1.99
CA ASN A 170 6.04 3.00 0.71
C ASN A 170 6.30 3.96 -0.44
N ALA A 171 7.21 3.56 -1.34
CA ALA A 171 7.42 4.22 -2.62
C ALA A 171 6.90 3.34 -3.77
N TRP A 172 6.26 3.97 -4.75
CA TRP A 172 5.80 3.36 -5.98
C TRP A 172 6.89 3.41 -7.05
N GLY A 173 7.41 2.25 -7.47
CA GLY A 173 8.54 2.10 -8.41
C GLY A 173 8.44 3.00 -9.65
N PRO A 174 7.35 2.97 -10.42
CA PRO A 174 7.17 3.84 -11.58
C PRO A 174 7.30 5.35 -11.31
N SER A 175 7.10 5.80 -10.07
CA SER A 175 7.25 7.22 -9.72
C SER A 175 8.69 7.67 -9.48
N PHE A 176 9.64 6.74 -9.37
CA PHE A 176 11.05 7.05 -9.18
C PHE A 176 12.00 6.30 -10.15
N GLY A 177 11.48 5.66 -11.21
CA GLY A 177 12.28 4.95 -12.21
C GLY A 177 12.41 3.44 -11.99
N ASN A 178 11.86 2.89 -10.91
CA ASN A 178 11.85 1.45 -10.60
C ASN A 178 13.26 0.82 -10.40
N ASP A 179 14.25 1.63 -10.08
CA ASP A 179 15.65 1.24 -9.89
C ASP A 179 16.24 1.81 -8.59
N LEU A 180 17.37 1.24 -8.17
CA LEU A 180 18.03 1.63 -6.92
C LEU A 180 18.62 3.03 -6.96
N GLU A 181 19.23 3.45 -8.07
CA GLU A 181 19.90 4.74 -8.18
C GLU A 181 18.91 5.89 -7.98
N SER A 182 17.76 5.79 -8.61
CA SER A 182 16.66 6.75 -8.51
C SER A 182 15.95 6.71 -7.14
N TYR A 183 15.98 5.56 -6.43
CA TYR A 183 15.42 5.43 -5.09
C TYR A 183 16.22 6.16 -4.01
N LEU A 184 17.56 6.17 -4.08
CA LEU A 184 18.41 6.70 -3.01
C LEU A 184 18.15 8.18 -2.67
N PRO A 185 17.97 9.10 -3.63
CA PRO A 185 17.58 10.48 -3.34
C PRO A 185 16.21 10.57 -2.63
N LEU A 186 15.24 9.76 -3.05
CA LEU A 186 13.91 9.73 -2.46
C LEU A 186 13.94 9.24 -1.01
N ARG A 187 14.71 8.18 -0.72
CA ARG A 187 14.97 7.72 0.65
C ARG A 187 15.52 8.86 1.52
N SER A 188 16.55 9.57 1.01
CA SER A 188 17.16 10.67 1.74
C SER A 188 16.19 11.81 2.05
N GLN A 189 15.27 12.12 1.11
CA GLN A 189 14.17 13.08 1.32
C GLN A 189 13.26 12.65 2.47
N VAL A 190 12.87 11.39 2.51
CA VAL A 190 12.00 10.84 3.58
C VAL A 190 12.73 10.82 4.92
N ASP A 191 14.03 10.50 4.95
CA ASP A 191 14.84 10.56 6.17
C ASP A 191 14.89 11.97 6.77
N VAL A 192 15.02 12.99 5.91
CA VAL A 192 14.93 14.40 6.33
C VAL A 192 13.53 14.71 6.88
N ALA A 193 12.48 14.28 6.19
CA ALA A 193 11.10 14.50 6.63
C ALA A 193 10.80 13.81 7.98
N CYS A 194 11.33 12.61 8.23
CA CYS A 194 11.24 11.94 9.53
C CYS A 194 11.86 12.79 10.65
N ARG A 195 13.08 13.28 10.45
CA ARG A 195 13.75 14.15 11.44
C ARG A 195 13.01 15.45 11.69
N MET A 196 12.45 16.07 10.64
CA MET A 196 11.59 17.26 10.77
C MET A 196 10.31 16.98 11.55
N ALA A 197 9.77 15.78 11.44
CA ALA A 197 8.61 15.29 12.19
C ALA A 197 8.97 14.83 13.63
N GLY A 198 10.22 14.96 14.04
CA GLY A 198 10.70 14.54 15.37
C GLY A 198 10.81 13.03 15.55
N ARG A 199 10.93 12.27 14.45
CA ARG A 199 11.12 10.80 14.47
C ARG A 199 12.50 10.40 13.99
N ASP A 200 13.02 9.31 14.58
CA ASP A 200 14.17 8.64 14.02
C ASP A 200 13.76 7.99 12.67
N PRO A 201 14.50 8.22 11.58
CA PRO A 201 14.26 7.55 10.31
C PRO A 201 14.24 6.01 10.42
N GLU A 202 15.02 5.42 11.32
CA GLU A 202 15.07 3.97 11.53
C GLU A 202 13.79 3.39 12.18
N ASP A 203 12.95 4.23 12.81
CA ASP A 203 11.65 3.83 13.36
C ASP A 203 10.56 3.68 12.30
N VAL A 204 10.82 4.05 11.05
CA VAL A 204 9.87 3.97 9.94
C VAL A 204 10.41 3.01 8.89
N GLU A 205 9.80 1.86 8.73
CA GLU A 205 10.22 0.87 7.75
C GLU A 205 10.14 1.43 6.32
N ARG A 206 11.16 1.18 5.50
CA ARG A 206 11.18 1.54 4.08
C ARG A 206 10.66 0.38 3.27
N THR A 207 9.58 0.61 2.53
CA THR A 207 8.98 -0.40 1.66
C THR A 207 8.86 0.12 0.23
N LEU A 208 8.91 -0.77 -0.76
CA LEU A 208 8.86 -0.41 -2.18
C LEU A 208 7.88 -1.31 -2.93
N ALA A 209 7.10 -0.73 -3.84
CA ALA A 209 6.34 -1.49 -4.82
C ALA A 209 7.05 -1.42 -6.18
N LEU A 210 7.71 -2.50 -6.58
CA LEU A 210 8.51 -2.59 -7.80
C LEU A 210 7.78 -3.38 -8.88
N VAL A 211 7.79 -2.88 -10.12
CA VAL A 211 7.24 -3.58 -11.28
C VAL A 211 8.22 -4.61 -11.79
N VAL A 212 7.74 -5.86 -11.89
CA VAL A 212 8.53 -7.01 -12.36
C VAL A 212 7.85 -7.60 -13.60
N ALA A 213 8.57 -7.63 -14.72
CA ALA A 213 8.08 -8.12 -15.99
C ALA A 213 8.43 -9.59 -16.23
N PHE A 214 7.41 -10.35 -16.65
CA PHE A 214 7.52 -11.74 -17.12
C PHE A 214 7.15 -11.83 -18.60
N ALA A 215 7.28 -13.01 -19.18
CA ALA A 215 6.84 -13.27 -20.55
C ALA A 215 5.35 -12.89 -20.71
N GLY A 216 5.04 -12.09 -21.72
CA GLY A 216 3.69 -11.59 -21.97
C GLY A 216 3.31 -10.33 -21.19
N ALA A 217 4.29 -9.59 -20.66
CA ALA A 217 4.08 -8.30 -20.01
C ALA A 217 3.25 -7.34 -20.89
N LEU A 218 2.35 -6.59 -20.25
CA LEU A 218 1.37 -5.71 -20.88
C LEU A 218 1.67 -4.21 -20.66
N GLY A 219 2.82 -3.87 -20.07
CA GLY A 219 3.20 -2.50 -19.72
C GLY A 219 2.47 -1.98 -18.47
N ARG A 220 2.35 -2.81 -17.44
CA ARG A 220 1.72 -2.42 -16.18
C ARG A 220 2.50 -1.28 -15.51
N GLY A 221 1.78 -0.26 -15.08
CA GLY A 221 2.37 0.94 -14.47
C GLY A 221 2.73 2.04 -15.46
N SER A 222 2.94 1.75 -16.75
CA SER A 222 3.35 2.75 -17.75
C SER A 222 2.34 3.89 -17.96
N ALA A 223 1.04 3.60 -17.79
CA ALA A 223 -0.01 4.60 -17.96
C ALA A 223 -0.07 5.64 -16.80
N ILE A 224 0.64 5.40 -15.70
CA ILE A 224 0.61 6.23 -14.49
C ILE A 224 2.00 6.75 -14.10
N ALA A 225 3.03 6.34 -14.82
CA ALA A 225 4.38 6.88 -14.66
C ALA A 225 4.45 8.26 -15.32
N GLU A 226 5.02 9.25 -14.64
CA GLU A 226 5.29 10.58 -15.22
C GLU A 226 6.42 10.49 -16.24
N ASP A 227 7.41 9.66 -15.97
CA ASP A 227 8.54 9.37 -16.85
C ASP A 227 8.59 7.88 -17.22
N PRO A 228 9.19 7.53 -18.38
CA PRO A 228 9.45 6.14 -18.74
C PRO A 228 10.30 5.44 -17.66
N PHE A 229 9.95 4.21 -17.33
CA PHE A 229 10.72 3.35 -16.43
C PHE A 229 10.88 1.96 -17.03
N GLU A 230 11.92 1.24 -16.60
CA GLU A 230 12.15 -0.14 -17.02
C GLU A 230 11.70 -1.10 -15.90
N PRO A 231 10.76 -2.02 -16.19
CA PRO A 231 10.44 -3.11 -15.27
C PRO A 231 11.66 -4.00 -15.01
N ILE A 232 11.82 -4.47 -13.78
CA ILE A 232 12.85 -5.46 -13.47
C ILE A 232 12.44 -6.80 -14.14
N SER A 233 13.40 -7.49 -14.78
CA SER A 233 13.12 -8.81 -15.33
C SER A 233 12.77 -9.80 -14.22
N GLY A 234 11.73 -10.62 -14.44
CA GLY A 234 11.35 -11.72 -13.54
C GLY A 234 12.30 -12.93 -13.57
N ASP A 235 13.37 -12.88 -14.37
CA ASP A 235 14.42 -13.90 -14.35
C ASP A 235 15.14 -13.91 -12.98
N PRO A 236 15.26 -15.07 -12.31
CA PRO A 236 15.90 -15.18 -10.99
C PRO A 236 17.32 -14.62 -10.93
N ALA A 237 18.10 -14.77 -12.02
CA ALA A 237 19.47 -14.25 -12.09
C ALA A 237 19.54 -12.72 -12.13
N THR A 238 18.45 -12.05 -12.49
CA THR A 238 18.31 -10.58 -12.48
C THR A 238 17.57 -10.10 -11.22
N LEU A 239 16.46 -10.74 -10.88
CA LEU A 239 15.58 -10.28 -9.81
C LEU A 239 16.21 -10.44 -8.42
N ALA A 240 16.82 -11.57 -8.10
CA ALA A 240 17.39 -11.80 -6.77
C ALA A 240 18.53 -10.80 -6.43
N PRO A 241 19.52 -10.54 -7.31
CA PRO A 241 20.51 -9.49 -7.05
C PRO A 241 19.91 -8.09 -6.90
N ALA A 242 18.90 -7.75 -7.70
CA ALA A 242 18.23 -6.45 -7.58
C ALA A 242 17.54 -6.29 -6.21
N LEU A 243 16.82 -7.31 -5.74
CA LEU A 243 16.16 -7.29 -4.42
C LEU A 243 17.18 -7.19 -3.28
N ARG A 244 18.31 -7.92 -3.37
CA ARG A 244 19.41 -7.78 -2.39
C ARG A 244 19.99 -6.37 -2.36
N ALA A 245 20.19 -5.73 -3.51
CA ALA A 245 20.69 -4.37 -3.57
C ALA A 245 19.76 -3.36 -2.88
N PHE A 246 18.44 -3.52 -3.00
CA PHE A 246 17.47 -2.72 -2.25
C PHE A 246 17.52 -3.03 -0.74
N ALA A 247 17.65 -4.29 -0.35
CA ALA A 247 17.81 -4.68 1.06
C ALA A 247 19.07 -4.07 1.68
N ASP A 248 20.20 -4.13 0.98
CA ASP A 248 21.47 -3.49 1.39
C ASP A 248 21.34 -1.96 1.51
N ALA A 249 20.45 -1.35 0.74
CA ALA A 249 20.08 0.05 0.85
C ALA A 249 19.03 0.34 1.96
N GLY A 250 18.71 -0.64 2.83
CA GLY A 250 17.83 -0.46 3.98
C GLY A 250 16.33 -0.55 3.67
N VAL A 251 15.94 -1.19 2.56
CA VAL A 251 14.55 -1.52 2.28
C VAL A 251 14.19 -2.80 3.03
N GLY A 252 13.23 -2.73 3.95
CA GLY A 252 12.79 -3.86 4.76
C GLY A 252 11.74 -4.74 4.08
N HIS A 253 10.97 -4.19 3.14
CA HIS A 253 9.88 -4.93 2.49
C HIS A 253 9.68 -4.48 1.04
N VAL A 254 9.63 -5.45 0.12
CA VAL A 254 9.38 -5.18 -1.31
C VAL A 254 8.07 -5.84 -1.75
N GLN A 255 7.14 -5.05 -2.27
CA GLN A 255 5.94 -5.53 -2.93
C GLN A 255 6.22 -5.69 -4.44
N LEU A 256 6.13 -6.91 -4.96
CA LEU A 256 6.33 -7.19 -6.38
C LEU A 256 5.04 -6.99 -7.17
N VAL A 257 5.03 -6.00 -8.04
CA VAL A 257 3.92 -5.71 -8.95
C VAL A 257 4.15 -6.49 -10.25
N LEU A 258 3.61 -7.70 -10.31
CA LEU A 258 3.87 -8.61 -11.42
C LEU A 258 3.15 -8.17 -12.71
N ASP A 259 3.84 -8.24 -13.82
CA ASP A 259 3.29 -8.00 -15.17
C ASP A 259 3.65 -9.14 -16.14
N PRO A 260 2.67 -9.97 -16.54
CA PRO A 260 1.29 -10.04 -16.06
C PRO A 260 1.17 -10.67 -14.67
N ILE A 261 0.08 -10.38 -13.94
CA ILE A 261 -0.22 -11.10 -12.70
C ILE A 261 -1.03 -12.36 -13.01
N THR A 262 -0.37 -13.51 -12.98
CA THR A 262 -0.95 -14.83 -13.29
C THR A 262 -0.46 -15.87 -12.28
N ILE A 263 -1.03 -17.08 -12.33
CA ILE A 263 -0.55 -18.23 -11.55
C ILE A 263 0.88 -18.57 -11.94
N GLU A 264 1.19 -18.49 -13.24
CA GLU A 264 2.50 -18.81 -13.81
C GLU A 264 3.56 -17.79 -13.33
N SER A 265 3.28 -16.49 -13.38
CA SER A 265 4.23 -15.47 -12.92
C SER A 265 4.46 -15.53 -11.41
N ILE A 266 3.43 -15.84 -10.62
CA ILE A 266 3.59 -16.09 -9.17
C ILE A 266 4.49 -17.31 -8.95
N GLY A 267 4.22 -18.43 -9.61
CA GLY A 267 5.04 -19.64 -9.49
C GLY A 267 6.49 -19.44 -9.93
N ALA A 268 6.73 -18.60 -10.94
CA ALA A 268 8.06 -18.26 -11.43
C ALA A 268 8.94 -17.49 -10.42
N LEU A 269 8.37 -16.99 -9.31
CA LEU A 269 9.13 -16.35 -8.22
C LEU A 269 9.83 -17.36 -7.31
N GLU A 270 9.42 -18.63 -7.27
CA GLU A 270 9.97 -19.63 -6.35
C GLU A 270 11.50 -19.75 -6.40
N PRO A 271 12.17 -19.81 -7.59
CA PRO A 271 13.63 -19.83 -7.65
C PRO A 271 14.29 -18.54 -7.13
N THR A 272 13.65 -17.38 -7.33
CA THR A 272 14.15 -16.10 -6.78
C THR A 272 14.11 -16.11 -5.26
N LEU A 273 12.99 -16.56 -4.67
CA LEU A 273 12.85 -16.66 -3.21
C LEU A 273 13.88 -17.62 -2.62
N ALA A 274 14.03 -18.81 -3.22
CA ALA A 274 15.06 -19.77 -2.80
C ALA A 274 16.49 -19.19 -2.88
N ALA A 275 16.77 -18.34 -3.87
CA ALA A 275 18.06 -17.66 -3.97
C ALA A 275 18.24 -16.59 -2.89
N LEU A 276 17.19 -15.94 -2.41
CA LEU A 276 17.26 -14.92 -1.36
C LEU A 276 17.49 -15.53 0.03
N ASP A 277 16.97 -16.74 0.27
CA ASP A 277 17.09 -17.46 1.54
C ASP A 277 18.48 -18.11 1.74
N GLY A 278 19.29 -18.24 0.72
CA GLY A 278 20.65 -18.85 0.73
C GLY A 278 21.75 -17.80 0.74
#